data_08da622981fd94fda3312b1a6ab394c2
#
_entry.id   08da622981fd94fda3312b1a6ab394c2
#
_cell.length_a   1.000
_cell.length_b   1.000
_cell.length_c   1.000
_cell.angle_alpha   90.00
_cell.angle_beta   90.00
_cell.angle_gamma   90.00
#
_symmetry.space_group_name_H-M   'P 1'
#
loop_
_entity.id
_entity.type
_entity.pdbx_description
1 polymer ?
#
loop_
_entity_poly.entity_id
_entity_poly.type
_entity_poly.pdbx_seq_one_letter_code
_entity_poly.pdbx_strand_id
1 'polypeptide(L)'
;MIDDLFFDTDCLSAFLWINNTNILHELYGGRIVLSEPVYQELSNPSIPHIKQRADSMIASKDISLKTIETDTEEYKLYAELVQGKKWQKSIGRGEAGGIALAKTYNGILASNNYKDISPYIEKYHLKHTDTGQILAEALKRGIITETDGNSIWSKMLAKKRRLPANTFSEYLANQQKDV
;
A
#
# COMPACT_ATOMS: atom_id res chain seq x y z
N MET A 1 1.98 19.69 -8.06
CA MET A 1 2.62 18.39 -8.38
C MET A 1 1.77 17.33 -7.71
N ILE A 2 1.40 16.26 -8.40
CA ILE A 2 0.58 15.19 -7.83
C ILE A 2 1.53 14.18 -7.21
N ASP A 3 1.28 13.79 -5.94
CA ASP A 3 2.21 12.94 -5.19
C ASP A 3 2.20 11.49 -5.70
N ASP A 4 3.37 10.85 -5.70
CA ASP A 4 3.51 9.41 -5.92
C ASP A 4 3.03 8.63 -4.70
N LEU A 5 2.53 7.41 -4.94
CA LEU A 5 2.08 6.49 -3.89
C LEU A 5 3.07 5.33 -3.76
N PHE A 6 3.66 5.21 -2.60
CA PHE A 6 4.59 4.14 -2.24
C PHE A 6 3.83 3.05 -1.50
N PHE A 7 3.54 1.95 -2.22
CA PHE A 7 2.78 0.84 -1.67
C PHE A 7 3.66 -0.12 -0.88
N ASP A 8 3.17 -0.55 0.27
CA ASP A 8 3.68 -1.73 0.92
C ASP A 8 3.07 -3.01 0.31
N THR A 9 3.62 -4.15 0.70
CA THR A 9 3.20 -5.46 0.18
C THR A 9 1.75 -5.76 0.51
N ASP A 10 1.28 -5.44 1.72
CA ASP A 10 -0.04 -5.84 2.21
C ASP A 10 -1.16 -5.03 1.55
N CYS A 11 -0.96 -3.73 1.38
CA CYS A 11 -1.93 -2.86 0.72
C CYS A 11 -2.08 -3.20 -0.77
N LEU A 12 -0.97 -3.34 -1.52
CA LEU A 12 -1.05 -3.70 -2.94
C LEU A 12 -1.60 -5.12 -3.13
N SER A 13 -1.14 -6.09 -2.34
CA SER A 13 -1.57 -7.48 -2.46
C SER A 13 -3.06 -7.65 -2.25
N ALA A 14 -3.73 -6.79 -1.46
CA ALA A 14 -5.17 -6.84 -1.28
C ALA A 14 -5.92 -6.76 -2.62
N PHE A 15 -5.49 -5.89 -3.52
CA PHE A 15 -6.05 -5.76 -4.87
C PHE A 15 -5.58 -6.87 -5.82
N LEU A 16 -4.30 -7.26 -5.73
CA LEU A 16 -3.75 -8.34 -6.56
C LEU A 16 -4.43 -9.69 -6.27
N TRP A 17 -4.71 -10.03 -5.01
CA TRP A 17 -5.36 -11.30 -4.65
C TRP A 17 -6.75 -11.49 -5.26
N ILE A 18 -7.50 -10.43 -5.41
CA ILE A 18 -8.84 -10.48 -5.99
C ILE A 18 -8.87 -10.13 -7.49
N ASN A 19 -7.70 -9.90 -8.09
CA ASN A 19 -7.55 -9.49 -9.48
C ASN A 19 -8.37 -8.24 -9.85
N ASN A 20 -8.37 -7.24 -8.97
CA ASN A 20 -9.09 -5.98 -9.18
C ASN A 20 -8.12 -4.78 -9.14
N THR A 21 -7.25 -4.74 -10.14
CA THR A 21 -6.23 -3.69 -10.29
C THR A 21 -6.73 -2.46 -11.07
N ASN A 22 -7.87 -2.57 -11.75
CA ASN A 22 -8.45 -1.47 -12.52
C ASN A 22 -8.72 -0.23 -11.66
N ILE A 23 -9.15 -0.42 -10.41
CA ILE A 23 -9.37 0.69 -9.47
C ILE A 23 -8.08 1.47 -9.26
N LEU A 24 -6.96 0.77 -9.07
CA LEU A 24 -5.66 1.39 -8.89
C LEU A 24 -5.20 2.11 -10.16
N HIS A 25 -5.45 1.52 -11.34
CA HIS A 25 -5.18 2.14 -12.62
C HIS A 25 -5.95 3.45 -12.79
N GLU A 26 -7.26 3.43 -12.55
CA GLU A 26 -8.13 4.61 -12.74
C GLU A 26 -7.84 5.73 -11.72
N LEU A 27 -7.49 5.38 -10.48
CA LEU A 27 -7.15 6.36 -9.45
C LEU A 27 -5.74 6.93 -9.60
N TYR A 28 -4.77 6.06 -9.86
CA TYR A 28 -3.35 6.35 -9.63
C TYR A 28 -2.42 5.94 -10.78
N GLY A 29 -2.93 5.52 -11.92
CA GLY A 29 -2.12 5.01 -13.02
C GLY A 29 -0.87 5.85 -13.31
N GLY A 30 0.30 5.21 -13.33
CA GLY A 30 1.61 5.84 -13.52
C GLY A 30 2.20 6.54 -12.28
N ARG A 31 1.50 6.55 -11.14
CA ARG A 31 1.99 7.15 -9.88
C ARG A 31 2.26 6.14 -8.77
N ILE A 32 2.03 4.86 -9.03
CA ILE A 32 2.29 3.81 -8.07
C ILE A 32 3.76 3.43 -8.16
N VAL A 33 4.44 3.46 -7.02
CA VAL A 33 5.85 3.12 -6.90
C VAL A 33 6.00 1.96 -5.93
N LEU A 34 6.70 0.91 -6.35
CA LEU A 34 7.12 -0.18 -5.49
C LEU A 34 8.61 -0.09 -5.22
N SER A 35 8.98 -0.27 -3.96
CA SER A 35 10.37 -0.56 -3.62
C SER A 35 10.73 -1.99 -4.05
N GLU A 36 11.99 -2.21 -4.35
CA GLU A 36 12.48 -3.56 -4.69
C GLU A 36 12.15 -4.61 -3.62
N PRO A 37 12.26 -4.35 -2.29
CA PRO A 37 11.82 -5.29 -1.25
C PRO A 37 10.36 -5.71 -1.38
N VAL A 38 9.44 -4.79 -1.68
CA VAL A 38 8.01 -5.10 -1.91
C VAL A 38 7.85 -6.01 -3.12
N TYR A 39 8.52 -5.71 -4.22
CA TYR A 39 8.47 -6.55 -5.41
C TYR A 39 9.03 -7.95 -5.15
N GLN A 40 10.10 -8.09 -4.38
CA GLN A 40 10.64 -9.38 -3.97
C GLN A 40 9.64 -10.19 -3.14
N GLU A 41 8.93 -9.57 -2.20
CA GLU A 41 7.88 -10.23 -1.41
C GLU A 41 6.70 -10.70 -2.28
N LEU A 42 6.26 -9.87 -3.24
CA LEU A 42 5.22 -10.24 -4.22
C LEU A 42 5.67 -11.34 -5.19
N SER A 43 6.99 -11.51 -5.36
CA SER A 43 7.59 -12.51 -6.24
C SER A 43 7.79 -13.88 -5.57
N ASN A 44 7.17 -14.12 -4.42
CA ASN A 44 7.26 -15.41 -3.73
C ASN A 44 6.79 -16.56 -4.65
N PRO A 45 7.62 -17.61 -4.86
CA PRO A 45 7.30 -18.71 -5.76
C PRO A 45 6.01 -19.49 -5.38
N SER A 46 5.57 -19.41 -4.13
CA SER A 46 4.33 -20.04 -3.68
C SER A 46 3.05 -19.35 -4.17
N ILE A 47 3.17 -18.13 -4.69
CA ILE A 47 2.05 -17.31 -5.16
C ILE A 47 2.33 -16.69 -6.55
N PRO A 48 2.67 -17.49 -7.57
CA PRO A 48 3.15 -16.98 -8.86
C PRO A 48 2.14 -16.08 -9.57
N HIS A 49 0.85 -16.28 -9.34
CA HIS A 49 -0.22 -15.45 -9.92
C HIS A 49 -0.21 -14.01 -9.37
N ILE A 50 0.27 -13.79 -8.16
CA ILE A 50 0.42 -12.45 -7.59
C ILE A 50 1.54 -11.69 -8.30
N LYS A 51 2.70 -12.35 -8.46
CA LYS A 51 3.81 -11.81 -9.25
C LYS A 51 3.37 -11.46 -10.67
N GLN A 52 2.69 -12.38 -11.36
CA GLN A 52 2.22 -12.16 -12.73
C GLN A 52 1.32 -10.92 -12.85
N ARG A 53 0.44 -10.68 -11.87
CA ARG A 53 -0.43 -9.50 -11.85
C ARG A 53 0.36 -8.21 -11.61
N ALA A 54 1.33 -8.24 -10.70
CA ALA A 54 2.24 -7.11 -10.48
C ALA A 54 3.07 -6.81 -11.75
N ASP A 55 3.62 -7.85 -12.41
CA ASP A 55 4.36 -7.72 -13.67
C ASP A 55 3.49 -7.10 -14.78
N SER A 56 2.21 -7.47 -14.85
CA SER A 56 1.26 -6.87 -15.82
C SER A 56 1.05 -5.38 -15.56
N MET A 57 0.95 -4.96 -14.30
CA MET A 57 0.83 -3.54 -13.94
C MET A 57 2.13 -2.76 -14.22
N ILE A 58 3.29 -3.40 -14.08
CA ILE A 58 4.56 -2.80 -14.46
C ILE A 58 4.67 -2.65 -15.98
N ALA A 59 4.28 -3.67 -16.73
CA ALA A 59 4.28 -3.65 -18.20
C ALA A 59 3.34 -2.59 -18.77
N SER A 60 2.18 -2.35 -18.13
CA SER A 60 1.23 -1.28 -18.49
C SER A 60 1.68 0.11 -18.03
N LYS A 61 2.78 0.22 -17.29
CA LYS A 61 3.30 1.46 -16.67
C LYS A 61 2.38 2.06 -15.60
N ASP A 62 1.48 1.29 -15.03
CA ASP A 62 0.71 1.69 -13.85
C ASP A 62 1.58 1.75 -12.61
N ILE A 63 2.56 0.85 -12.55
CA ILE A 63 3.55 0.74 -11.48
C ILE A 63 4.96 0.98 -12.02
N SER A 64 5.76 1.73 -11.29
CA SER A 64 7.20 1.82 -11.45
C SER A 64 7.93 1.12 -10.29
N LEU A 65 9.06 0.48 -10.60
CA LEU A 65 9.95 -0.08 -9.58
C LEU A 65 11.02 0.94 -9.22
N LYS A 66 11.34 1.00 -7.93
CA LYS A 66 12.41 1.85 -7.43
C LYS A 66 13.36 1.05 -6.55
N THR A 67 14.61 1.00 -6.96
CA THR A 67 15.71 0.43 -6.16
C THR A 67 16.09 1.42 -5.06
N ILE A 68 16.36 0.91 -3.87
CA ILE A 68 16.93 1.69 -2.77
C ILE A 68 18.44 1.53 -2.85
N GLU A 69 19.10 2.50 -3.48
CA GLU A 69 20.54 2.45 -3.74
C GLU A 69 21.33 2.63 -2.44
N THR A 70 22.42 1.85 -2.28
CA THR A 70 23.37 2.03 -1.18
C THR A 70 23.94 3.44 -1.19
N ASP A 71 24.32 3.93 -0.01
CA ASP A 71 24.88 5.28 0.20
C ASP A 71 23.91 6.45 -0.01
N THR A 72 22.60 6.17 -0.13
CA THR A 72 21.55 7.19 -0.18
C THR A 72 20.90 7.42 1.19
N GLU A 73 20.20 8.53 1.36
CA GLU A 73 19.45 8.81 2.59
C GLU A 73 18.27 7.83 2.79
N GLU A 74 17.60 7.45 1.70
CA GLU A 74 16.57 6.41 1.76
C GLU A 74 17.12 5.06 2.20
N TYR A 75 18.34 4.69 1.79
CA TYR A 75 18.97 3.44 2.24
C TYR A 75 19.30 3.49 3.73
N LYS A 76 19.86 4.58 4.22
CA LYS A 76 20.15 4.75 5.65
C LYS A 76 18.88 4.59 6.48
N LEU A 77 17.80 5.24 6.08
CA LEU A 77 16.52 5.12 6.76
C LEU A 77 15.96 3.69 6.67
N TYR A 78 15.97 3.09 5.48
CA TYR A 78 15.55 1.71 5.28
C TYR A 78 16.30 0.73 6.19
N ALA A 79 17.64 0.82 6.23
CA ALA A 79 18.46 -0.03 7.06
C ALA A 79 18.15 0.14 8.56
N GLU A 80 17.97 1.38 9.03
CA GLU A 80 17.55 1.65 10.41
C GLU A 80 16.21 1.01 10.75
N LEU A 81 15.23 1.07 9.85
CA LEU A 81 13.88 0.53 10.05
C LEU A 81 13.89 -0.99 10.11
N VAL A 82 14.66 -1.64 9.22
CA VAL A 82 14.78 -3.11 9.18
C VAL A 82 15.56 -3.65 10.38
N GLN A 83 16.64 -2.98 10.78
CA GLN A 83 17.46 -3.43 11.92
C GLN A 83 16.76 -3.17 13.25
N GLY A 84 15.93 -2.12 13.32
CA GLY A 84 15.40 -1.61 14.58
C GLY A 84 16.48 -0.92 15.45
N LYS A 85 16.02 -0.26 16.49
CA LYS A 85 16.88 0.36 17.51
C LYS A 85 16.48 -0.15 18.89
N LYS A 86 17.30 0.10 19.92
CA LYS A 86 17.09 -0.37 21.30
C LYS A 86 15.66 -0.11 21.85
N TRP A 87 14.96 0.89 21.33
CA TRP A 87 13.58 1.30 21.68
C TRP A 87 12.59 1.29 20.50
N GLN A 88 12.98 0.74 19.38
CA GLN A 88 12.19 0.75 18.16
C GLN A 88 12.19 -0.65 17.54
N LYS A 89 11.05 -1.31 17.57
CA LYS A 89 10.89 -2.64 16.96
C LYS A 89 11.26 -2.57 15.47
N SER A 90 11.98 -3.59 14.99
CA SER A 90 12.19 -3.78 13.55
C SER A 90 10.86 -3.99 12.84
N ILE A 91 10.73 -3.47 11.64
CA ILE A 91 9.56 -3.66 10.76
C ILE A 91 9.94 -4.46 9.52
N GLY A 92 8.93 -4.95 8.82
CA GLY A 92 9.13 -5.73 7.61
C GLY A 92 9.87 -4.95 6.51
N ARG A 93 10.58 -5.66 5.63
CA ARG A 93 11.39 -5.03 4.56
C ARG A 93 10.53 -4.25 3.58
N GLY A 94 9.35 -4.75 3.24
CA GLY A 94 8.39 -4.04 2.37
C GLY A 94 7.91 -2.74 2.99
N GLU A 95 7.48 -2.78 4.26
CA GLU A 95 7.06 -1.58 5.01
C GLU A 95 8.19 -0.56 5.14
N ALA A 96 9.40 -1.02 5.50
CA ALA A 96 10.58 -0.17 5.61
C ALA A 96 10.92 0.52 4.28
N GLY A 97 10.82 -0.21 3.17
CA GLY A 97 11.03 0.34 1.84
C GLY A 97 10.00 1.41 1.47
N GLY A 98 8.72 1.15 1.74
CA GLY A 98 7.64 2.12 1.52
C GLY A 98 7.84 3.41 2.33
N ILE A 99 8.14 3.29 3.62
CA ILE A 99 8.40 4.45 4.51
C ILE A 99 9.61 5.26 4.05
N ALA A 100 10.72 4.58 3.74
CA ALA A 100 11.95 5.25 3.32
C ALA A 100 11.74 6.07 2.04
N LEU A 101 11.08 5.49 1.05
CA LEU A 101 10.79 6.17 -0.22
C LEU A 101 9.75 7.27 -0.03
N ALA A 102 8.63 7.02 0.68
CA ALA A 102 7.59 8.02 0.91
C ALA A 102 8.17 9.27 1.61
N LYS A 103 9.05 9.07 2.60
CA LYS A 103 9.73 10.19 3.27
C LYS A 103 10.65 10.95 2.33
N THR A 104 11.53 10.24 1.62
CA THR A 104 12.56 10.87 0.78
C THR A 104 11.97 11.64 -0.38
N TYR A 105 10.90 11.10 -0.99
CA TYR A 105 10.25 11.72 -2.16
C TYR A 105 9.00 12.53 -1.82
N ASN A 106 8.71 12.74 -0.53
CA ASN A 106 7.54 13.49 -0.04
C ASN A 106 6.22 12.98 -0.64
N GLY A 107 6.10 11.67 -0.81
CA GLY A 107 4.92 11.02 -1.37
C GLY A 107 3.97 10.48 -0.31
N ILE A 108 3.03 9.65 -0.75
CA ILE A 108 2.00 9.03 0.09
C ILE A 108 2.42 7.59 0.37
N LEU A 109 2.46 7.19 1.64
CA LEU A 109 2.62 5.79 2.03
C LEU A 109 1.27 5.07 1.95
N ALA A 110 1.17 4.02 1.15
CA ALA A 110 -0.02 3.16 1.06
C ALA A 110 0.23 1.85 1.82
N SER A 111 -0.38 1.72 3.01
CA SER A 111 -0.16 0.58 3.92
C SER A 111 -1.40 0.29 4.77
N ASN A 112 -1.70 -1.00 4.95
CA ASN A 112 -2.79 -1.46 5.81
C ASN A 112 -2.36 -1.69 7.28
N ASN A 113 -1.07 -1.71 7.56
CA ASN A 113 -0.54 -2.04 8.88
C ASN A 113 -0.34 -0.80 9.76
N TYR A 114 -1.41 -0.01 9.94
CA TYR A 114 -1.35 1.24 10.70
C TYR A 114 -0.70 1.07 12.08
N LYS A 115 -0.95 -0.05 12.76
CA LYS A 115 -0.39 -0.32 14.10
C LYS A 115 1.14 -0.27 14.13
N ASP A 116 1.80 -0.83 13.13
CA ASP A 116 3.26 -0.90 13.10
C ASP A 116 3.88 0.36 12.48
N ILE A 117 3.14 1.06 11.59
CA ILE A 117 3.66 2.23 10.88
C ILE A 117 3.28 3.58 11.49
N SER A 118 2.26 3.66 12.37
CA SER A 118 1.80 4.94 12.95
C SER A 118 2.91 5.74 13.64
N PRO A 119 3.86 5.15 14.38
CA PRO A 119 4.95 5.92 14.98
C PRO A 119 5.84 6.61 13.94
N TYR A 120 5.95 6.02 12.75
CA TYR A 120 6.74 6.58 11.66
C TYR A 120 5.99 7.64 10.86
N ILE A 121 4.66 7.45 10.69
CA ILE A 121 3.77 8.46 10.11
C ILE A 121 3.87 9.75 10.93
N GLU A 122 3.75 9.66 12.25
CA GLU A 122 3.87 10.81 13.15
C GLU A 122 5.28 11.41 13.13
N LYS A 123 6.31 10.58 13.31
CA LYS A 123 7.70 11.02 13.38
C LYS A 123 8.17 11.74 12.12
N TYR A 124 7.74 11.27 10.95
CA TYR A 124 8.20 11.80 9.66
C TYR A 124 7.14 12.64 8.94
N HIS A 125 5.98 12.88 9.57
CA HIS A 125 4.84 13.63 9.01
C HIS A 125 4.44 13.09 7.63
N LEU A 126 4.36 11.76 7.51
CA LEU A 126 4.03 11.10 6.25
C LEU A 126 2.55 11.26 5.92
N LYS A 127 2.27 11.54 4.66
CA LYS A 127 0.93 11.32 4.10
C LYS A 127 0.70 9.81 4.04
N HIS A 128 -0.50 9.37 4.40
CA HIS A 128 -0.83 7.96 4.45
C HIS A 128 -2.17 7.67 3.81
N THR A 129 -2.29 6.50 3.20
CA THR A 129 -3.54 5.91 2.73
C THR A 129 -3.53 4.40 2.97
N ASP A 130 -4.72 3.80 2.98
CA ASP A 130 -4.92 2.36 3.11
C ASP A 130 -5.96 1.84 2.11
N THR A 131 -6.18 0.53 2.09
CA THR A 131 -7.16 -0.10 1.19
C THR A 131 -8.57 0.49 1.35
N GLY A 132 -8.99 0.81 2.56
CA GLY A 132 -10.31 1.38 2.82
C GLY A 132 -10.44 2.79 2.26
N GLN A 133 -9.44 3.63 2.47
CA GLN A 133 -9.39 4.99 1.93
C GLN A 133 -9.31 4.99 0.40
N ILE A 134 -8.55 4.06 -0.20
CA ILE A 134 -8.49 3.90 -1.66
C ILE A 134 -9.88 3.55 -2.23
N LEU A 135 -10.60 2.62 -1.62
CA LEU A 135 -11.97 2.28 -2.04
C LEU A 135 -12.96 3.43 -1.80
N ALA A 136 -12.81 4.18 -0.71
CA ALA A 136 -13.63 5.36 -0.44
C ALA A 136 -13.38 6.46 -1.49
N GLU A 137 -12.13 6.65 -1.92
CA GLU A 137 -11.80 7.58 -3.01
C GLU A 137 -12.41 7.11 -4.33
N ALA A 138 -12.35 5.81 -4.65
CA ALA A 138 -12.98 5.24 -5.83
C ALA A 138 -14.50 5.44 -5.84
N LEU A 139 -15.16 5.25 -4.69
CA LEU A 139 -16.58 5.55 -4.52
C LEU A 139 -16.87 7.04 -4.75
N LYS A 140 -16.12 7.93 -4.11
CA LYS A 140 -16.27 9.38 -4.26
C LYS A 140 -16.12 9.86 -5.69
N ARG A 141 -15.23 9.22 -6.47
CA ARG A 141 -15.01 9.53 -7.89
C ARG A 141 -16.00 8.82 -8.83
N GLY A 142 -16.92 8.01 -8.32
CA GLY A 142 -17.88 7.26 -9.12
C GLY A 142 -17.29 6.11 -9.93
N ILE A 143 -16.07 5.66 -9.61
CA ILE A 143 -15.41 4.50 -10.22
C ILE A 143 -16.10 3.20 -9.79
N ILE A 144 -16.55 3.15 -8.54
CA ILE A 144 -17.33 2.05 -7.97
C ILE A 144 -18.58 2.59 -7.29
N THR A 145 -19.58 1.72 -7.12
CA THR A 145 -20.71 1.95 -6.21
C THR A 145 -20.39 1.40 -4.82
N GLU A 146 -21.19 1.76 -3.81
CA GLU A 146 -21.04 1.17 -2.47
C GLU A 146 -21.27 -0.35 -2.48
N THR A 147 -22.20 -0.83 -3.32
CA THR A 147 -22.42 -2.26 -3.54
C THR A 147 -21.18 -2.95 -4.08
N ASP A 148 -20.51 -2.35 -5.07
CA ASP A 148 -19.24 -2.85 -5.60
C ASP A 148 -18.17 -2.88 -4.51
N GLY A 149 -18.06 -1.81 -3.72
CA GLY A 149 -17.15 -1.69 -2.59
C GLY A 149 -17.35 -2.82 -1.57
N ASN A 150 -18.59 -3.14 -1.19
CA ASN A 150 -18.90 -4.25 -0.31
C ASN A 150 -18.52 -5.62 -0.93
N SER A 151 -18.75 -5.81 -2.23
CA SER A 151 -18.35 -7.02 -2.94
C SER A 151 -16.83 -7.20 -2.95
N ILE A 152 -16.08 -6.14 -3.26
CA ILE A 152 -14.62 -6.11 -3.24
C ILE A 152 -14.10 -6.43 -1.85
N TRP A 153 -14.63 -5.77 -0.82
CA TRP A 153 -14.27 -5.96 0.58
C TRP A 153 -14.43 -7.42 1.03
N SER A 154 -15.59 -8.00 0.73
CA SER A 154 -15.88 -9.40 1.03
C SER A 154 -14.89 -10.36 0.36
N LYS A 155 -14.52 -10.11 -0.92
CA LYS A 155 -13.54 -10.92 -1.64
C LYS A 155 -12.14 -10.79 -1.00
N MET A 156 -11.74 -9.60 -0.56
CA MET A 156 -10.48 -9.39 0.14
C MET A 156 -10.43 -10.13 1.48
N LEU A 157 -11.51 -10.07 2.28
CA LEU A 157 -11.63 -10.83 3.53
C LEU A 157 -11.57 -12.34 3.29
N ALA A 158 -12.22 -12.85 2.24
CA ALA A 158 -12.15 -14.26 1.84
C ALA A 158 -10.72 -14.71 1.47
N LYS A 159 -9.88 -13.77 1.02
CA LYS A 159 -8.44 -13.98 0.78
C LYS A 159 -7.58 -13.71 2.02
N LYS A 160 -8.20 -13.62 3.19
CA LYS A 160 -7.53 -13.38 4.49
C LYS A 160 -6.75 -12.06 4.53
N ARG A 161 -7.18 -11.06 3.76
CA ARG A 161 -6.62 -9.71 3.88
C ARG A 161 -7.14 -9.06 5.16
N ARG A 162 -6.28 -8.34 5.86
CA ARG A 162 -6.66 -7.63 7.08
C ARG A 162 -7.30 -6.30 6.69
N LEU A 163 -8.55 -6.12 7.09
CA LEU A 163 -9.32 -4.90 6.87
C LEU A 163 -9.94 -4.45 8.20
N PRO A 164 -10.13 -3.14 8.41
CA PRO A 164 -10.51 -2.60 9.72
C PRO A 164 -12.01 -2.74 10.07
N ALA A 165 -12.82 -3.31 9.19
CA ALA A 165 -14.26 -3.52 9.40
C ALA A 165 -14.73 -4.79 8.69
N ASN A 166 -15.94 -5.27 9.04
CA ASN A 166 -16.51 -6.47 8.41
C ASN A 166 -17.08 -6.19 7.01
N THR A 167 -17.51 -4.96 6.75
CA THR A 167 -18.02 -4.54 5.44
C THR A 167 -17.47 -3.16 5.08
N PHE A 168 -17.51 -2.83 3.81
CA PHE A 168 -17.13 -1.49 3.34
C PHE A 168 -18.09 -0.41 3.83
N SER A 169 -19.39 -0.70 3.88
CA SER A 169 -20.39 0.23 4.46
C SER A 169 -20.11 0.51 5.94
N GLU A 170 -19.75 -0.51 6.73
CA GLU A 170 -19.32 -0.33 8.13
C GLU A 170 -18.08 0.55 8.24
N TYR A 171 -17.09 0.32 7.38
CA TYR A 171 -15.91 1.16 7.32
C TYR A 171 -16.25 2.63 7.04
N LEU A 172 -17.08 2.90 6.04
CA LEU A 172 -17.53 4.27 5.71
C LEU A 172 -18.26 4.94 6.89
N ALA A 173 -19.15 4.21 7.55
CA ALA A 173 -19.89 4.72 8.72
C ALA A 173 -18.95 5.06 9.91
N ASN A 174 -17.87 4.29 10.11
CA ASN A 174 -16.89 4.56 11.15
C ASN A 174 -16.07 5.82 10.84
N GLN A 175 -15.68 6.03 9.59
CA GLN A 175 -14.94 7.25 9.17
C GLN A 175 -15.75 8.54 9.42
N GLN A 176 -17.07 8.49 9.35
CA GLN A 176 -17.94 9.66 9.60
C GLN A 176 -18.07 10.02 11.08
N LYS A 177 -17.76 9.10 12.01
CA LYS A 177 -17.82 9.33 13.46
C LYS A 177 -16.56 9.98 14.02
N ASP A 178 -15.44 9.88 13.28
CA ASP A 178 -14.13 10.39 13.69
C ASP A 178 -13.89 11.84 13.19
N VAL A 179 -14.87 12.46 12.54
CA VAL A 179 -14.91 13.87 12.09
C VAL A 179 -15.83 14.69 12.99
#